data_e97c7985c91c5c1b6f922e2d65c0262a
#
_entry.id   e97c7985c91c5c1b6f922e2d65c0262a
#
_cell.length_a   1.000
_cell.length_b   1.000
_cell.length_c   1.000
_cell.angle_alpha   90.00
_cell.angle_beta   90.00
_cell.angle_gamma   90.00
#
_symmetry.space_group_name_H-M   'P 1'
#
loop_
_entity.id
_entity.type
_entity.pdbx_description
1 polymer ?
#
loop_
_entity_poly.entity_id
_entity_poly.type
_entity_poly.pdbx_seq_one_letter_code
_entity_poly.pdbx_strand_id
1 'polypeptide(L)'
;MTNRVAVIVGGASGIGWATAQKLAGEGCRVTIADRNTELASQRAAELGEPHTWSEVEVTDEATVARLFDDVVAREGGLHAVVNCAGFSGFGLITDLDAEQFRSVIDVCLNGAFLVIKHAGRHLGEGGTLVSLTSLNARQPAIGMSAYCSAKAGLSMLTQVAALELGPRGIRVNAVAPGFVHTPLTEGAAAIPGVVEEYIENTALGRPGTPEDIAEAVVFLCSPQSSWMTGEILDLNGGAHLKRYPDINAHLMRLMNQ
;
A
#
# COMPACT_ATOMS: atom_id res chain seq x y z
N MET A 1 18.37 6.53 -8.60
CA MET A 1 18.46 5.73 -7.31
C MET A 1 19.37 4.50 -7.48
N THR A 2 20.38 4.60 -8.30
CA THR A 2 21.24 3.49 -8.72
C THR A 2 21.86 2.73 -7.54
N ASN A 3 21.81 1.40 -7.60
CA ASN A 3 22.33 0.46 -6.60
C ASN A 3 21.62 0.48 -5.21
N ARG A 4 20.50 1.17 -5.04
CA ARG A 4 19.72 1.07 -3.80
C ARG A 4 18.91 -0.23 -3.80
N VAL A 5 18.81 -0.85 -2.65
CA VAL A 5 18.03 -2.07 -2.43
C VAL A 5 16.63 -1.68 -1.96
N ALA A 6 15.61 -2.16 -2.65
CA ALA A 6 14.21 -1.89 -2.36
C ALA A 6 13.42 -3.19 -2.15
N VAL A 7 12.57 -3.23 -1.14
CA VAL A 7 11.62 -4.32 -0.89
C VAL A 7 10.21 -3.79 -1.08
N ILE A 8 9.41 -4.48 -1.89
CA ILE A 8 8.02 -4.14 -2.15
C ILE A 8 7.13 -5.26 -1.59
N VAL A 9 6.52 -5.01 -0.44
CA VAL A 9 5.57 -5.94 0.20
C VAL A 9 4.20 -5.78 -0.44
N GLY A 10 3.58 -6.87 -0.89
CA GLY A 10 2.42 -6.84 -1.77
C GLY A 10 2.81 -6.41 -3.20
N GLY A 11 4.01 -6.79 -3.64
CA GLY A 11 4.65 -6.30 -4.86
C GLY A 11 4.24 -7.02 -6.14
N ALA A 12 3.49 -8.12 -6.07
CA ALA A 12 3.20 -8.94 -7.24
C ALA A 12 2.08 -8.37 -8.14
N SER A 13 1.26 -7.44 -7.65
CA SER A 13 0.13 -6.92 -8.41
C SER A 13 -0.16 -5.43 -8.15
N GLY A 14 -1.03 -4.84 -8.97
CA GLY A 14 -1.58 -3.50 -8.80
C GLY A 14 -0.51 -2.42 -8.57
N ILE A 15 -0.71 -1.58 -7.56
CA ILE A 15 0.21 -0.47 -7.22
C ILE A 15 1.60 -0.99 -6.85
N GLY A 16 1.67 -2.14 -6.12
CA GLY A 16 2.94 -2.75 -5.75
C GLY A 16 3.78 -3.13 -6.97
N TRP A 17 3.16 -3.76 -7.96
CA TRP A 17 3.83 -4.14 -9.20
C TRP A 17 4.29 -2.92 -10.01
N ALA A 18 3.43 -1.91 -10.20
CA ALA A 18 3.80 -0.68 -10.88
C ALA A 18 4.97 0.04 -10.17
N THR A 19 4.97 0.03 -8.82
CA THR A 19 6.07 0.58 -8.02
C THR A 19 7.36 -0.21 -8.22
N ALA A 20 7.30 -1.56 -8.24
CA ALA A 20 8.46 -2.40 -8.49
C ALA A 20 9.10 -2.12 -9.85
N GLN A 21 8.28 -2.01 -10.91
CA GLN A 21 8.75 -1.67 -12.27
C GLN A 21 9.45 -0.30 -12.30
N LYS A 22 8.84 0.72 -11.67
CA LYS A 22 9.43 2.06 -11.66
C LYS A 22 10.74 2.12 -10.86
N LEU A 23 10.79 1.51 -9.67
CA LEU A 23 12.03 1.47 -8.87
C LEU A 23 13.14 0.70 -9.58
N ALA A 24 12.81 -0.39 -10.28
CA ALA A 24 13.75 -1.11 -11.14
C ALA A 24 14.27 -0.21 -12.27
N GLY A 25 13.38 0.52 -12.94
CA GLY A 25 13.74 1.50 -13.99
C GLY A 25 14.64 2.65 -13.50
N GLU A 26 14.52 3.03 -12.21
CA GLU A 26 15.40 3.99 -11.55
C GLU A 26 16.76 3.39 -11.11
N GLY A 27 17.02 2.12 -11.41
CA GLY A 27 18.25 1.43 -11.10
C GLY A 27 18.33 0.85 -9.68
N CYS A 28 17.20 0.71 -8.98
CA CYS A 28 17.15 -0.03 -7.72
C CYS A 28 17.23 -1.54 -7.97
N ARG A 29 17.83 -2.26 -7.03
CA ARG A 29 17.69 -3.72 -6.92
C ARG A 29 16.44 -4.02 -6.14
N VAL A 30 15.44 -4.64 -6.78
CA VAL A 30 14.10 -4.83 -6.22
C VAL A 30 13.90 -6.27 -5.77
N THR A 31 13.37 -6.45 -4.55
CA THR A 31 12.80 -7.72 -4.08
C THR A 31 11.28 -7.57 -4.05
N ILE A 32 10.58 -8.39 -4.82
CA ILE A 32 9.12 -8.48 -4.82
C ILE A 32 8.72 -9.45 -3.71
N ALA A 33 8.11 -8.96 -2.65
CA ALA A 33 7.65 -9.76 -1.52
C ALA A 33 6.12 -9.88 -1.56
N ASP A 34 5.61 -11.11 -1.65
CA ASP A 34 4.17 -11.36 -1.75
C ASP A 34 3.82 -12.74 -1.18
N ARG A 35 2.58 -12.93 -0.74
CA ARG A 35 2.06 -14.24 -0.36
C ARG A 35 1.80 -15.15 -1.59
N ASN A 36 1.53 -14.53 -2.75
CA ASN A 36 1.41 -15.24 -4.01
C ASN A 36 2.81 -15.46 -4.62
N THR A 37 3.47 -16.52 -4.21
CA THR A 37 4.84 -16.85 -4.58
C THR A 37 5.01 -17.08 -6.07
N GLU A 38 4.02 -17.69 -6.73
CA GLU A 38 4.04 -17.96 -8.17
C GLU A 38 4.07 -16.64 -8.96
N LEU A 39 3.16 -15.72 -8.64
CA LEU A 39 3.09 -14.42 -9.29
C LEU A 39 4.32 -13.56 -8.96
N ALA A 40 4.80 -13.58 -7.71
CA ALA A 40 6.00 -12.84 -7.31
C ALA A 40 7.23 -13.32 -8.07
N SER A 41 7.40 -14.64 -8.23
CA SER A 41 8.48 -15.25 -9.01
C SER A 41 8.40 -14.86 -10.49
N GLN A 42 7.19 -14.92 -11.08
CA GLN A 42 6.96 -14.48 -12.47
C GLN A 42 7.34 -13.00 -12.65
N ARG A 43 6.91 -12.13 -11.74
CA ARG A 43 7.20 -10.69 -11.79
C ARG A 43 8.69 -10.37 -11.64
N ALA A 44 9.40 -11.09 -10.78
CA ALA A 44 10.85 -10.96 -10.68
C ALA A 44 11.55 -11.37 -11.98
N ALA A 45 11.09 -12.46 -12.61
CA ALA A 45 11.61 -12.89 -13.91
C ALA A 45 11.32 -11.88 -15.04
N GLU A 46 10.14 -11.23 -15.02
CA GLU A 46 9.80 -10.15 -15.96
C GLU A 46 10.70 -8.91 -15.82
N LEU A 47 11.12 -8.57 -14.59
CA LEU A 47 12.10 -7.51 -14.36
C LEU A 47 13.52 -7.91 -14.78
N GLY A 48 13.84 -9.20 -14.73
CA GLY A 48 15.17 -9.75 -15.02
C GLY A 48 16.17 -9.54 -13.88
N GLU A 49 17.41 -9.99 -14.09
CA GLU A 49 18.50 -9.78 -13.11
C GLU A 49 18.84 -8.28 -12.97
N PRO A 50 19.13 -7.78 -11.76
CA PRO A 50 19.35 -8.52 -10.50
C PRO A 50 18.14 -8.56 -9.55
N HIS A 51 16.91 -8.47 -10.08
CA HIS A 51 15.70 -8.44 -9.27
C HIS A 51 15.34 -9.85 -8.76
N THR A 52 14.71 -9.89 -7.57
CA THR A 52 14.41 -11.14 -6.89
C THR A 52 12.98 -11.11 -6.30
N TRP A 53 12.57 -12.23 -5.75
CA TRP A 53 11.31 -12.33 -5.01
C TRP A 53 11.50 -13.06 -3.67
N SER A 54 10.50 -12.90 -2.78
CA SER A 54 10.44 -13.60 -1.50
C SER A 54 8.98 -13.85 -1.12
N GLU A 55 8.72 -14.95 -0.45
CA GLU A 55 7.42 -15.20 0.20
C GLU A 55 7.29 -14.35 1.45
N VAL A 56 6.13 -13.74 1.66
CA VAL A 56 5.78 -13.06 2.90
C VAL A 56 4.27 -13.12 3.17
N GLU A 57 3.90 -13.58 4.37
CA GLU A 57 2.59 -13.39 4.93
C GLU A 57 2.69 -12.33 6.03
N VAL A 58 2.11 -11.15 5.80
CA VAL A 58 2.27 -9.98 6.68
C VAL A 58 1.65 -10.18 8.07
N THR A 59 0.74 -11.14 8.23
CA THR A 59 0.15 -11.53 9.52
C THR A 59 1.01 -12.48 10.32
N ASP A 60 2.08 -13.04 9.73
CA ASP A 60 3.05 -13.89 10.39
C ASP A 60 4.37 -13.14 10.59
N GLU A 61 4.64 -12.75 11.84
CA GLU A 61 5.87 -12.00 12.18
C GLU A 61 7.15 -12.72 11.78
N ALA A 62 7.17 -14.06 11.84
CA ALA A 62 8.37 -14.83 11.50
C ALA A 62 8.72 -14.73 10.00
N THR A 63 7.70 -14.71 9.11
CA THR A 63 7.92 -14.54 7.68
C THR A 63 8.37 -13.12 7.34
N VAL A 64 7.80 -12.11 8.03
CA VAL A 64 8.20 -10.71 7.86
C VAL A 64 9.65 -10.48 8.34
N ALA A 65 10.04 -11.03 9.50
CA ALA A 65 11.40 -10.92 10.00
C ALA A 65 12.39 -11.54 9.02
N ARG A 66 12.14 -12.78 8.60
CA ARG A 66 12.99 -13.52 7.65
C ARG A 66 13.16 -12.79 6.32
N LEU A 67 12.09 -12.18 5.78
CA LEU A 67 12.17 -11.40 4.55
C LEU A 67 13.29 -10.35 4.62
N PHE A 68 13.31 -9.54 5.68
CA PHE A 68 14.30 -8.47 5.80
C PHE A 68 15.71 -8.99 6.15
N ASP A 69 15.81 -10.03 6.99
CA ASP A 69 17.09 -10.69 7.32
C ASP A 69 17.74 -11.25 6.04
N ASP A 70 16.99 -11.98 5.21
CA ASP A 70 17.47 -12.59 3.97
C ASP A 70 17.87 -11.54 2.93
N VAL A 71 17.06 -10.46 2.78
CA VAL A 71 17.41 -9.37 1.87
C VAL A 71 18.72 -8.71 2.28
N VAL A 72 18.87 -8.36 3.56
CA VAL A 72 20.10 -7.69 4.03
C VAL A 72 21.31 -8.62 3.92
N ALA A 73 21.17 -9.92 4.24
CA ALA A 73 22.22 -10.90 4.07
C ALA A 73 22.69 -11.05 2.61
N ARG A 74 21.73 -11.03 1.66
CA ARG A 74 22.03 -11.16 0.22
C ARG A 74 22.58 -9.90 -0.41
N GLU A 75 21.98 -8.73 -0.07
CA GLU A 75 22.22 -7.46 -0.75
C GLU A 75 23.25 -6.56 -0.04
N GLY A 76 23.59 -6.88 1.22
CA GLY A 76 24.47 -6.06 2.05
C GLY A 76 23.84 -4.81 2.67
N GLY A 77 22.54 -4.58 2.47
CA GLY A 77 21.82 -3.43 3.03
C GLY A 77 20.39 -3.29 2.54
N LEU A 78 19.64 -2.37 3.16
CA LEU A 78 18.26 -2.05 2.82
C LEU A 78 18.09 -0.54 2.78
N HIS A 79 17.48 -0.01 1.71
CA HIS A 79 17.43 1.43 1.48
C HIS A 79 16.00 1.96 1.31
N ALA A 80 15.08 1.14 0.77
CA ALA A 80 13.70 1.52 0.59
C ALA A 80 12.77 0.33 0.88
N VAL A 81 11.67 0.60 1.57
CA VAL A 81 10.60 -0.38 1.78
C VAL A 81 9.28 0.26 1.38
N VAL A 82 8.52 -0.43 0.54
CA VAL A 82 7.17 -0.02 0.18
C VAL A 82 6.19 -1.09 0.62
N ASN A 83 5.23 -0.72 1.47
CA ASN A 83 4.20 -1.62 1.94
C ASN A 83 2.89 -1.36 1.21
N CYS A 84 2.57 -2.22 0.24
CA CYS A 84 1.34 -2.24 -0.54
C CYS A 84 0.37 -3.33 -0.09
N ALA A 85 0.74 -4.16 0.90
CA ALA A 85 -0.12 -5.24 1.37
C ALA A 85 -1.43 -4.70 1.96
N GLY A 86 -2.53 -5.30 1.55
CA GLY A 86 -3.84 -4.92 2.05
C GLY A 86 -4.96 -5.52 1.22
N PHE A 87 -6.13 -5.62 1.84
CA PHE A 87 -7.37 -5.96 1.19
C PHE A 87 -8.54 -5.25 1.88
N SER A 88 -9.71 -5.26 1.27
CA SER A 88 -10.93 -4.66 1.80
C SER A 88 -12.00 -5.72 2.00
N GLY A 89 -12.80 -5.55 3.05
CA GLY A 89 -14.06 -6.27 3.27
C GLY A 89 -15.23 -5.29 3.22
N PHE A 90 -16.40 -5.78 2.87
CA PHE A 90 -17.62 -4.99 2.81
C PHE A 90 -18.71 -5.63 3.69
N GLY A 91 -19.40 -4.81 4.48
CA GLY A 91 -20.54 -5.18 5.32
C GLY A 91 -20.97 -4.03 6.20
N LEU A 92 -22.28 -3.85 6.39
CA LEU A 92 -22.80 -2.86 7.32
C LEU A 92 -22.34 -3.18 8.75
N ILE A 93 -22.10 -2.18 9.57
CA ILE A 93 -21.47 -2.34 10.89
C ILE A 93 -22.24 -3.28 11.83
N THR A 94 -23.55 -3.37 11.65
CA THR A 94 -24.43 -4.28 12.42
C THR A 94 -24.38 -5.73 11.95
N ASP A 95 -23.99 -5.96 10.70
CA ASP A 95 -24.09 -7.24 10.02
C ASP A 95 -22.72 -7.83 9.65
N LEU A 96 -21.66 -7.01 9.76
CA LEU A 96 -20.29 -7.43 9.45
C LEU A 96 -19.83 -8.48 10.45
N ASP A 97 -19.41 -9.64 9.94
CA ASP A 97 -18.81 -10.68 10.76
C ASP A 97 -17.54 -10.19 11.47
N ALA A 98 -17.43 -10.51 12.78
CA ALA A 98 -16.31 -10.07 13.60
C ALA A 98 -14.96 -10.66 13.11
N GLU A 99 -14.95 -11.85 12.51
CA GLU A 99 -13.75 -12.47 11.95
C GLU A 99 -13.31 -11.73 10.67
N GLN A 100 -14.28 -11.36 9.83
CA GLN A 100 -13.99 -10.54 8.65
C GLN A 100 -13.43 -9.18 9.06
N PHE A 101 -13.98 -8.53 10.11
CA PHE A 101 -13.41 -7.29 10.65
C PHE A 101 -11.97 -7.49 11.10
N ARG A 102 -11.68 -8.53 11.90
CA ARG A 102 -10.34 -8.84 12.40
C ARG A 102 -9.35 -9.08 11.26
N SER A 103 -9.73 -9.88 10.27
CA SER A 103 -8.83 -10.21 9.16
C SER A 103 -8.38 -8.98 8.38
N VAL A 104 -9.25 -7.97 8.18
CA VAL A 104 -8.87 -6.70 7.55
C VAL A 104 -7.90 -5.91 8.44
N ILE A 105 -8.17 -5.82 9.76
CA ILE A 105 -7.28 -5.18 10.72
C ILE A 105 -5.92 -5.88 10.75
N ASP A 106 -5.91 -7.21 10.77
CA ASP A 106 -4.68 -8.00 10.88
C ASP A 106 -3.75 -7.78 9.68
N VAL A 107 -4.30 -7.77 8.47
CA VAL A 107 -3.46 -7.50 7.29
C VAL A 107 -3.11 -6.02 7.16
N CYS A 108 -4.11 -5.12 7.23
CA CYS A 108 -3.93 -3.72 6.84
C CYS A 108 -3.29 -2.85 7.94
N LEU A 109 -3.36 -3.26 9.20
CA LEU A 109 -2.80 -2.51 10.33
C LEU A 109 -1.74 -3.31 11.09
N ASN A 110 -2.06 -4.49 11.62
CA ASN A 110 -1.12 -5.30 12.40
C ASN A 110 0.05 -5.77 11.51
N GLY A 111 -0.24 -6.25 10.30
CA GLY A 111 0.78 -6.62 9.32
C GLY A 111 1.65 -5.43 8.88
N ALA A 112 1.04 -4.25 8.68
CA ALA A 112 1.81 -3.04 8.40
C ALA A 112 2.74 -2.65 9.56
N PHE A 113 2.28 -2.82 10.81
CA PHE A 113 3.13 -2.65 11.99
C PHE A 113 4.34 -3.60 11.97
N LEU A 114 4.12 -4.87 11.64
CA LEU A 114 5.22 -5.85 11.55
C LEU A 114 6.22 -5.48 10.44
N VAL A 115 5.74 -5.03 9.28
CA VAL A 115 6.60 -4.53 8.20
C VAL A 115 7.42 -3.33 8.66
N ILE A 116 6.79 -2.32 9.29
CA ILE A 116 7.48 -1.12 9.80
C ILE A 116 8.52 -1.51 10.86
N LYS A 117 8.15 -2.39 11.80
CA LYS A 117 9.01 -2.88 12.87
C LYS A 117 10.29 -3.51 12.34
N HIS A 118 10.17 -4.48 11.44
CA HIS A 118 11.31 -5.23 10.93
C HIS A 118 12.10 -4.42 9.88
N ALA A 119 11.44 -3.70 8.98
CA ALA A 119 12.11 -2.77 8.07
C ALA A 119 12.91 -1.70 8.83
N GLY A 120 12.31 -1.11 9.88
CA GLY A 120 12.96 -0.09 10.70
C GLY A 120 14.22 -0.57 11.42
N ARG A 121 14.36 -1.87 11.69
CA ARG A 121 15.59 -2.45 12.26
C ARG A 121 16.74 -2.49 11.25
N HIS A 122 16.41 -2.71 9.99
CA HIS A 122 17.39 -2.97 8.91
C HIS A 122 17.67 -1.74 8.03
N LEU A 123 16.76 -0.76 7.96
CA LEU A 123 16.99 0.49 7.24
C LEU A 123 18.14 1.26 7.89
N GLY A 124 19.10 1.67 7.05
CA GLY A 124 20.22 2.54 7.45
C GLY A 124 19.86 4.03 7.31
N GLU A 125 20.82 4.89 7.60
CA GLU A 125 20.74 6.35 7.38
C GLU A 125 20.38 6.67 5.92
N GLY A 126 19.48 7.61 5.69
CA GLY A 126 18.93 7.91 4.36
C GLY A 126 17.93 6.89 3.85
N GLY A 127 17.58 5.90 4.67
CA GLY A 127 16.53 4.92 4.39
C GLY A 127 15.15 5.52 4.32
N THR A 128 14.22 4.84 3.64
CA THR A 128 12.85 5.30 3.51
C THR A 128 11.86 4.14 3.57
N LEU A 129 10.72 4.39 4.21
CA LEU A 129 9.57 3.50 4.25
C LEU A 129 8.33 4.26 3.76
N VAL A 130 7.61 3.68 2.82
CA VAL A 130 6.36 4.23 2.29
C VAL A 130 5.25 3.20 2.42
N SER A 131 4.13 3.56 3.07
CA SER A 131 2.96 2.69 3.20
C SER A 131 1.81 3.19 2.33
N LEU A 132 1.00 2.26 1.80
CA LEU A 132 -0.25 2.60 1.13
C LEU A 132 -1.38 2.67 2.17
N THR A 133 -1.79 3.91 2.51
CA THR A 133 -3.02 4.17 3.25
C THR A 133 -4.22 4.19 2.30
N SER A 134 -5.12 5.13 2.41
CA SER A 134 -6.26 5.31 1.53
C SER A 134 -6.92 6.67 1.80
N LEU A 135 -7.65 7.18 0.83
CA LEU A 135 -8.66 8.24 1.04
C LEU A 135 -9.60 7.87 2.21
N ASN A 136 -9.92 6.57 2.37
CA ASN A 136 -10.75 6.07 3.45
C ASN A 136 -10.13 6.12 4.85
N ALA A 137 -8.87 6.51 4.97
CA ALA A 137 -8.26 6.81 6.28
C ALA A 137 -8.90 8.03 6.96
N ARG A 138 -9.53 8.93 6.21
CA ARG A 138 -10.16 10.16 6.70
C ARG A 138 -11.54 10.46 6.11
N GLN A 139 -11.89 9.82 5.00
CA GLN A 139 -13.22 9.94 4.40
C GLN A 139 -13.96 8.61 4.60
N PRO A 140 -14.97 8.56 5.49
CA PRO A 140 -15.65 7.32 5.81
C PRO A 140 -16.49 6.83 4.63
N ALA A 141 -16.59 5.51 4.51
CA ALA A 141 -17.41 4.83 3.51
C ALA A 141 -18.39 3.86 4.19
N ILE A 142 -19.64 3.89 3.76
CA ILE A 142 -20.66 2.93 4.23
C ILE A 142 -20.20 1.51 3.88
N GLY A 143 -20.29 0.60 4.84
CA GLY A 143 -19.91 -0.81 4.66
C GLY A 143 -18.41 -1.10 4.76
N MET A 144 -17.54 -0.10 4.99
CA MET A 144 -16.09 -0.27 5.01
C MET A 144 -15.47 -0.01 6.39
N SER A 145 -16.20 -0.30 7.48
CA SER A 145 -15.77 0.03 8.85
C SER A 145 -14.39 -0.52 9.20
N ALA A 146 -14.10 -1.78 8.88
CA ALA A 146 -12.81 -2.40 9.15
C ALA A 146 -11.67 -1.72 8.36
N TYR A 147 -11.88 -1.50 7.06
CA TYR A 147 -10.89 -0.91 6.17
C TYR A 147 -10.58 0.55 6.54
N CYS A 148 -11.62 1.37 6.75
CA CYS A 148 -11.47 2.76 7.18
C CYS A 148 -10.68 2.84 8.50
N SER A 149 -11.04 2.01 9.49
CA SER A 149 -10.37 1.96 10.79
C SER A 149 -8.90 1.56 10.65
N ALA A 150 -8.61 0.49 9.87
CA ALA A 150 -7.25 0.04 9.64
C ALA A 150 -6.38 1.11 8.95
N LYS A 151 -6.91 1.76 7.90
CA LYS A 151 -6.17 2.78 7.15
C LYS A 151 -5.98 4.09 7.93
N ALA A 152 -6.95 4.46 8.79
CA ALA A 152 -6.79 5.56 9.74
C ALA A 152 -5.69 5.23 10.78
N GLY A 153 -5.71 4.03 11.35
CA GLY A 153 -4.67 3.52 12.25
C GLY A 153 -3.29 3.51 11.59
N LEU A 154 -3.19 3.05 10.34
CA LEU A 154 -1.94 3.05 9.58
C LEU A 154 -1.40 4.47 9.33
N SER A 155 -2.28 5.45 9.10
CA SER A 155 -1.86 6.85 8.96
C SER A 155 -1.21 7.35 10.24
N MET A 156 -1.81 7.09 11.40
CA MET A 156 -1.21 7.47 12.70
C MET A 156 0.07 6.68 12.99
N LEU A 157 0.09 5.37 12.69
CA LEU A 157 1.28 4.53 12.85
C LEU A 157 2.46 5.04 12.00
N THR A 158 2.20 5.52 10.79
CA THR A 158 3.21 6.15 9.91
C THR A 158 3.84 7.38 10.59
N GLN A 159 3.03 8.23 11.22
CA GLN A 159 3.51 9.42 11.92
C GLN A 159 4.34 9.08 13.16
N VAL A 160 3.89 8.09 13.95
CA VAL A 160 4.66 7.61 15.12
C VAL A 160 6.00 7.03 14.67
N ALA A 161 6.00 6.19 13.65
CA ALA A 161 7.24 5.60 13.10
C ALA A 161 8.19 6.68 12.56
N ALA A 162 7.66 7.76 11.96
CA ALA A 162 8.48 8.88 11.49
C ALA A 162 9.18 9.60 12.65
N LEU A 163 8.49 9.78 13.80
CA LEU A 163 9.09 10.36 15.00
C LEU A 163 10.19 9.47 15.60
N GLU A 164 9.94 8.16 15.65
CA GLU A 164 10.86 7.20 16.27
C GLU A 164 12.10 6.90 15.41
N LEU A 165 11.94 6.85 14.09
CA LEU A 165 13.01 6.50 13.14
C LEU A 165 13.75 7.73 12.58
N GLY A 166 13.14 8.91 12.66
CA GLY A 166 13.72 10.18 12.20
C GLY A 166 15.10 10.50 12.77
N PRO A 167 15.37 10.30 14.07
CA PRO A 167 16.71 10.51 14.65
C PRO A 167 17.81 9.63 14.03
N ARG A 168 17.44 8.54 13.36
CA ARG A 168 18.35 7.67 12.61
C ARG A 168 18.49 8.06 11.13
N GLY A 169 17.92 9.19 10.72
CA GLY A 169 17.91 9.62 9.32
C GLY A 169 16.99 8.80 8.41
N ILE A 170 16.03 8.05 8.98
CA ILE A 170 15.06 7.24 8.23
C ILE A 170 13.76 8.03 8.07
N ARG A 171 13.27 8.14 6.85
CA ARG A 171 12.00 8.81 6.54
C ARG A 171 10.87 7.79 6.42
N VAL A 172 9.74 8.08 7.04
CA VAL A 172 8.55 7.22 6.99
C VAL A 172 7.38 8.09 6.54
N ASN A 173 6.77 7.74 5.40
CA ASN A 173 5.66 8.45 4.81
C ASN A 173 4.59 7.48 4.33
N ALA A 174 3.45 7.99 3.93
CA ALA A 174 2.40 7.20 3.29
C ALA A 174 1.79 7.94 2.09
N VAL A 175 1.23 7.18 1.16
CA VAL A 175 0.36 7.68 0.10
C VAL A 175 -1.06 7.25 0.41
N ALA A 176 -2.02 8.15 0.21
CA ALA A 176 -3.46 7.92 0.38
C ALA A 176 -4.18 7.95 -0.97
N PRO A 177 -4.23 6.82 -1.71
CA PRO A 177 -4.90 6.76 -3.00
C PRO A 177 -6.42 6.94 -2.87
N GLY A 178 -7.03 7.50 -3.92
CA GLY A 178 -8.46 7.40 -4.19
C GLY A 178 -8.81 6.06 -4.86
N PHE A 179 -9.82 6.09 -5.72
CA PHE A 179 -10.19 4.94 -6.53
C PHE A 179 -9.15 4.73 -7.64
N VAL A 180 -8.47 3.58 -7.61
CA VAL A 180 -7.44 3.17 -8.58
C VAL A 180 -7.83 1.81 -9.15
N HIS A 181 -7.76 1.63 -10.47
CA HIS A 181 -8.02 0.33 -11.11
C HIS A 181 -6.94 -0.68 -10.74
N THR A 182 -7.28 -1.64 -9.88
CA THR A 182 -6.41 -2.71 -9.38
C THR A 182 -7.24 -3.96 -9.10
N PRO A 183 -6.63 -5.13 -8.92
CA PRO A 183 -7.36 -6.32 -8.47
C PRO A 183 -8.15 -6.10 -7.17
N LEU A 184 -7.68 -5.22 -6.28
CA LEU A 184 -8.40 -4.87 -5.04
C LEU A 184 -9.76 -4.20 -5.31
N THR A 185 -9.88 -3.42 -6.36
CA THR A 185 -11.07 -2.60 -6.67
C THR A 185 -11.99 -3.23 -7.73
N GLU A 186 -11.59 -4.35 -8.34
CA GLU A 186 -12.37 -5.03 -9.39
C GLU A 186 -13.79 -5.39 -8.94
N GLY A 187 -13.94 -5.91 -7.72
CA GLY A 187 -15.26 -6.27 -7.18
C GLY A 187 -16.20 -5.06 -7.07
N ALA A 188 -15.71 -3.91 -6.62
CA ALA A 188 -16.49 -2.68 -6.57
C ALA A 188 -16.75 -2.11 -7.97
N ALA A 189 -15.76 -2.20 -8.86
CA ALA A 189 -15.88 -1.74 -10.25
C ALA A 189 -16.91 -2.54 -11.06
N ALA A 190 -17.17 -3.80 -10.70
CA ALA A 190 -18.17 -4.65 -11.35
C ALA A 190 -19.61 -4.26 -11.00
N ILE A 191 -19.83 -3.43 -9.97
CA ILE A 191 -21.16 -2.99 -9.56
C ILE A 191 -21.61 -1.81 -10.46
N PRO A 192 -22.73 -1.92 -11.19
CA PRO A 192 -23.21 -0.87 -12.08
C PRO A 192 -23.39 0.48 -11.36
N GLY A 193 -22.84 1.55 -11.94
CA GLY A 193 -22.94 2.92 -11.43
C GLY A 193 -21.89 3.29 -10.37
N VAL A 194 -21.12 2.35 -9.84
CA VAL A 194 -20.10 2.62 -8.83
C VAL A 194 -18.91 3.38 -9.42
N VAL A 195 -18.40 2.96 -10.56
CA VAL A 195 -17.26 3.64 -11.21
C VAL A 195 -17.64 5.04 -11.63
N GLU A 196 -18.84 5.22 -12.20
CA GLU A 196 -19.38 6.51 -12.61
C GLU A 196 -19.47 7.45 -11.40
N GLU A 197 -19.97 6.96 -10.25
CA GLU A 197 -20.05 7.77 -9.04
C GLU A 197 -18.67 8.14 -8.48
N TYR A 198 -17.68 7.25 -8.58
CA TYR A 198 -16.29 7.60 -8.24
C TYR A 198 -15.75 8.70 -9.15
N ILE A 199 -15.98 8.61 -10.46
CA ILE A 199 -15.54 9.63 -11.44
C ILE A 199 -16.19 10.98 -11.14
N GLU A 200 -17.53 11.02 -10.91
CA GLU A 200 -18.25 12.24 -10.55
C GLU A 200 -17.70 12.88 -9.27
N ASN A 201 -17.27 12.07 -8.30
CA ASN A 201 -16.72 12.52 -7.03
C ASN A 201 -15.19 12.64 -7.02
N THR A 202 -14.54 12.56 -8.17
CA THR A 202 -13.12 12.86 -8.36
C THR A 202 -12.98 14.18 -9.13
N ALA A 203 -12.23 15.15 -8.61
CA ALA A 203 -12.11 16.47 -9.24
C ALA A 203 -11.46 16.39 -10.63
N LEU A 204 -10.49 15.47 -10.82
CA LEU A 204 -9.85 15.23 -12.11
C LEU A 204 -10.72 14.43 -13.10
N GLY A 205 -11.92 13.96 -12.70
CA GLY A 205 -12.90 13.32 -13.57
C GLY A 205 -12.45 11.97 -14.15
N ARG A 206 -11.51 11.29 -13.50
CA ARG A 206 -11.05 9.95 -13.89
C ARG A 206 -10.60 9.14 -12.67
N PRO A 207 -10.63 7.81 -12.74
CA PRO A 207 -9.93 6.98 -11.75
C PRO A 207 -8.41 7.15 -11.85
N GLY A 208 -7.71 6.80 -10.78
CA GLY A 208 -6.26 6.67 -10.82
C GLY A 208 -5.82 5.38 -11.49
N THR A 209 -4.56 5.35 -11.93
CA THR A 209 -3.89 4.14 -12.39
C THR A 209 -2.82 3.73 -11.36
N PRO A 210 -2.37 2.47 -11.35
CA PRO A 210 -1.24 2.06 -10.52
C PRO A 210 0.00 2.92 -10.74
N GLU A 211 0.24 3.37 -11.97
CA GLU A 211 1.37 4.21 -12.37
C GLU A 211 1.27 5.62 -11.78
N ASP A 212 0.07 6.21 -11.71
CA ASP A 212 -0.14 7.50 -11.04
C ASP A 212 0.36 7.44 -9.58
N ILE A 213 0.09 6.31 -8.88
CA ILE A 213 0.50 6.13 -7.49
C ILE A 213 1.99 5.81 -7.38
N ALA A 214 2.51 4.96 -8.26
CA ALA A 214 3.91 4.55 -8.26
C ALA A 214 4.86 5.75 -8.44
N GLU A 215 4.50 6.77 -9.22
CA GLU A 215 5.28 8.01 -9.36
C GLU A 215 5.51 8.70 -8.01
N ALA A 216 4.45 8.87 -7.23
CA ALA A 216 4.55 9.51 -5.92
C ALA A 216 5.34 8.64 -4.92
N VAL A 217 5.17 7.32 -4.97
CA VAL A 217 5.93 6.39 -4.13
C VAL A 217 7.41 6.47 -4.46
N VAL A 218 7.80 6.49 -5.73
CA VAL A 218 9.20 6.65 -6.17
C VAL A 218 9.76 7.99 -5.73
N PHE A 219 9.00 9.08 -5.86
CA PHE A 219 9.39 10.39 -5.33
C PHE A 219 9.66 10.31 -3.82
N LEU A 220 8.77 9.70 -3.02
CA LEU A 220 8.95 9.53 -1.58
C LEU A 220 10.14 8.62 -1.22
N CYS A 221 10.48 7.66 -2.08
CA CYS A 221 11.68 6.82 -1.94
C CYS A 221 12.98 7.53 -2.34
N SER A 222 12.90 8.64 -3.06
CA SER A 222 14.06 9.34 -3.63
C SER A 222 14.64 10.39 -2.69
N PRO A 223 15.89 10.86 -2.93
CA PRO A 223 16.46 12.00 -2.21
C PRO A 223 15.72 13.32 -2.44
N GLN A 224 14.89 13.45 -3.47
CA GLN A 224 14.11 14.65 -3.76
C GLN A 224 13.11 14.97 -2.63
N SER A 225 12.67 13.95 -1.87
CA SER A 225 11.81 14.10 -0.69
C SER A 225 12.58 14.08 0.64
N SER A 226 13.85 14.48 0.65
CA SER A 226 14.74 14.38 1.83
C SER A 226 14.26 15.13 3.07
N TRP A 227 13.37 16.12 2.91
CA TRP A 227 12.77 16.89 4.01
C TRP A 227 11.32 16.50 4.31
N MET A 228 10.87 15.31 3.85
CA MET A 228 9.52 14.80 4.06
C MET A 228 9.56 13.54 4.92
N THR A 229 8.97 13.60 6.10
CA THR A 229 8.71 12.45 6.98
C THR A 229 7.44 12.66 7.79
N GLY A 230 6.69 11.59 8.05
CA GLY A 230 5.38 11.66 8.74
C GLY A 230 4.24 12.14 7.86
N GLU A 231 4.46 12.34 6.56
CA GLU A 231 3.44 12.85 5.63
C GLU A 231 2.51 11.72 5.17
N ILE A 232 1.23 12.04 5.06
CA ILE A 232 0.20 11.21 4.43
C ILE A 232 -0.23 11.94 3.16
N LEU A 233 0.43 11.63 2.06
CA LEU A 233 0.23 12.31 0.79
C LEU A 233 -1.06 11.88 0.12
N ASP A 234 -2.04 12.76 0.03
CA ASP A 234 -3.27 12.55 -0.73
C ASP A 234 -3.00 12.47 -2.22
N LEU A 235 -3.25 11.30 -2.80
CA LEU A 235 -3.12 11.07 -4.23
C LEU A 235 -4.40 10.42 -4.77
N ASN A 236 -5.48 11.21 -4.80
CA ASN A 236 -6.83 10.73 -5.03
C ASN A 236 -7.60 11.55 -6.06
N GLY A 237 -6.90 12.29 -6.93
CA GLY A 237 -7.52 13.11 -7.98
C GLY A 237 -8.45 14.21 -7.45
N GLY A 238 -8.26 14.62 -6.18
CA GLY A 238 -9.12 15.61 -5.52
C GLY A 238 -10.45 15.04 -4.99
N ALA A 239 -10.57 13.72 -4.87
CA ALA A 239 -11.78 13.09 -4.35
C ALA A 239 -12.07 13.48 -2.89
N HIS A 240 -11.03 13.79 -2.09
CA HIS A 240 -11.19 14.27 -0.71
C HIS A 240 -11.90 15.61 -0.57
N LEU A 241 -12.08 16.36 -1.68
CA LEU A 241 -12.81 17.63 -1.72
C LEU A 241 -14.31 17.44 -1.97
N LYS A 242 -14.73 16.23 -2.29
CA LYS A 242 -16.11 15.86 -2.62
C LYS A 242 -16.64 14.79 -1.67
N ARG A 243 -17.86 14.29 -1.90
CA ARG A 243 -18.44 13.20 -1.10
C ARG A 243 -17.86 11.85 -1.53
N TYR A 244 -17.83 10.90 -0.59
CA TYR A 244 -17.51 9.52 -0.94
C TYR A 244 -18.72 8.82 -1.59
N PRO A 245 -18.54 8.01 -2.66
CA PRO A 245 -19.61 7.24 -3.30
C PRO A 245 -20.33 6.30 -2.33
N ASP A 246 -21.66 6.18 -2.50
CA ASP A 246 -22.48 5.25 -1.71
C ASP A 246 -22.63 3.90 -2.41
N ILE A 247 -21.61 3.06 -2.28
CA ILE A 247 -21.57 1.71 -2.85
C ILE A 247 -22.76 0.87 -2.34
N ASN A 248 -23.18 1.06 -1.08
CA ASN A 248 -24.31 0.32 -0.53
C ASN A 248 -25.62 0.64 -1.27
N ALA A 249 -25.86 1.91 -1.62
CA ALA A 249 -27.04 2.28 -2.40
C ALA A 249 -27.06 1.62 -3.78
N HIS A 250 -25.89 1.47 -4.43
CA HIS A 250 -25.78 0.76 -5.71
C HIS A 250 -26.04 -0.76 -5.56
N LEU A 251 -25.49 -1.39 -4.52
CA LEU A 251 -25.76 -2.79 -4.21
C LEU A 251 -27.23 -3.06 -3.95
N MET A 252 -27.90 -2.22 -3.14
CA MET A 252 -29.32 -2.37 -2.83
C MET A 252 -30.20 -2.19 -4.08
N ARG A 253 -29.83 -1.33 -5.01
CA ARG A 253 -30.53 -1.20 -6.30
C ARG A 253 -30.38 -2.46 -7.16
N LEU A 254 -29.19 -3.04 -7.19
CA LEU A 254 -28.93 -4.28 -7.94
C LEU A 254 -29.70 -5.48 -7.39
N MET A 255 -29.80 -5.59 -6.05
CA MET A 255 -30.53 -6.69 -5.38
C MET A 255 -32.05 -6.59 -5.52
N ASN A 256 -32.61 -5.41 -5.81
CA ASN A 256 -34.04 -5.15 -5.96
C ASN A 256 -34.50 -5.21 -7.43
N GLN A 257 -33.65 -5.52 -8.38
CA GLN A 257 -33.96 -5.81 -9.78
C GLN A 257 -34.13 -7.30 -10.01
#